data_3c42db39b0cdc1ba9194bd2f0669df57
#
_entry.id   3c42db39b0cdc1ba9194bd2f0669df57
#
_cell.length_a   1.000
_cell.length_b   1.000
_cell.length_c   1.000
_cell.angle_alpha   90.00
_cell.angle_beta   90.00
_cell.angle_gamma   90.00
#
_symmetry.space_group_name_H-M   'P 1'
#
loop_
_entity.id
_entity.type
_entity.pdbx_description
1 polymer ?
#
loop_
_entity_poly.entity_id
_entity_poly.type
_entity_poly.pdbx_seq_one_letter_code
_entity_poly.pdbx_strand_id
1 'polypeptide(L)'
;AKALTAIAINGDKHGTGHLYFELNKATNKDITVTFKVDESALNTYNQVNGTNYPMYPTDKLSLENEGITTIPAGKRKSSSVELDIQPGGTIGTRYAVAVSATASDGIETSSNNESYIYLVTPQATLPNTEKGRVKTICYIEVNNENILNAGEYTMENSKKPFFDIVNVFAANIRLNEEGKPYVHC
;
A
#
# COMPACT_ATOMS: atom_id res chain seq x y z
N ALA A 1 7.44 -7.52 14.42
CA ALA A 1 7.14 -7.35 13.00
C ALA A 1 6.55 -5.96 12.80
N LYS A 2 7.17 -5.12 11.99
CA LYS A 2 6.58 -3.83 11.60
C LYS A 2 5.28 -4.06 10.84
N ALA A 3 4.25 -3.28 11.13
CA ALA A 3 3.06 -3.25 10.29
C ALA A 3 3.46 -2.70 8.92
N LEU A 4 3.29 -3.50 7.88
CA LEU A 4 3.47 -3.05 6.50
C LEU A 4 2.21 -2.30 6.07
N THR A 5 2.38 -1.14 5.48
CA THR A 5 1.28 -0.40 4.88
C THR A 5 1.19 -0.76 3.40
N ALA A 6 0.06 -1.30 2.97
CA ALA A 6 -0.20 -1.61 1.57
C ALA A 6 -0.90 -0.44 0.88
N ILE A 7 -0.40 -0.07 -0.29
CA ILE A 7 -0.94 1.01 -1.13
C ILE A 7 -1.23 0.44 -2.52
N ALA A 8 -2.47 0.55 -2.97
CA ALA A 8 -2.86 0.21 -4.33
C ALA A 8 -2.85 1.47 -5.20
N ILE A 9 -2.18 1.42 -6.34
CA ILE A 9 -2.19 2.47 -7.36
C ILE A 9 -3.20 2.08 -8.43
N ASN A 10 -4.34 2.76 -8.46
CA ASN A 10 -5.45 2.42 -9.36
C ASN A 10 -5.41 3.30 -10.61
N GLY A 11 -4.97 2.73 -11.72
CA GLY A 11 -4.88 3.43 -13.00
C GLY A 11 -3.93 4.62 -12.92
N ASP A 12 -4.44 5.80 -13.16
CA ASP A 12 -3.74 7.09 -13.14
C ASP A 12 -3.83 7.85 -11.81
N LYS A 13 -4.42 7.25 -10.77
CA LYS A 13 -4.50 7.86 -9.44
C LYS A 13 -3.21 7.65 -8.65
N HIS A 14 -2.81 8.69 -7.93
CA HIS A 14 -1.69 8.61 -7.01
C HIS A 14 -2.02 7.80 -5.76
N GLY A 15 -1.01 7.15 -5.20
CA GLY A 15 -1.04 6.60 -3.86
C GLY A 15 -0.36 7.55 -2.87
N THR A 16 -0.74 7.46 -1.60
CA THR A 16 -0.21 8.36 -0.57
C THR A 16 0.24 7.58 0.65
N GLY A 17 1.45 7.84 1.11
CA GLY A 17 1.99 7.39 2.39
C GLY A 17 2.19 8.56 3.34
N HIS A 18 2.11 8.32 4.66
CA HIS A 18 2.34 9.34 5.67
C HIS A 18 3.46 8.92 6.61
N LEU A 19 4.41 9.81 6.83
CA LEU A 19 5.61 9.60 7.61
C LEU A 19 5.66 10.58 8.78
N TYR A 20 6.05 10.13 9.95
CA TYR A 20 6.35 11.00 11.07
C TYR A 20 7.46 10.40 11.92
N PHE A 21 8.17 11.24 12.65
CA PHE A 21 9.22 10.81 13.58
C PHE A 21 8.79 11.07 15.01
N GLU A 22 9.06 10.13 15.91
CA GLU A 22 8.72 10.28 17.31
C GLU A 22 9.92 9.98 18.21
N LEU A 23 10.19 10.90 19.13
CA LEU A 23 11.23 10.78 20.16
C LEU A 23 10.72 10.03 21.38
N ASN A 24 11.57 9.25 22.00
CA ASN A 24 11.25 8.63 23.30
C ASN A 24 11.04 9.68 24.40
N LYS A 25 11.74 10.83 24.31
CA LYS A 25 11.66 11.94 25.26
C LYS A 25 11.70 13.27 24.52
N ALA A 26 10.91 14.23 24.97
CA ALA A 26 10.97 15.59 24.44
C ALA A 26 12.32 16.26 24.71
N THR A 27 12.77 17.08 23.77
CA THR A 27 13.97 17.90 23.88
C THR A 27 13.60 19.36 24.18
N ASN A 28 14.57 20.14 24.66
CA ASN A 28 14.39 21.56 24.90
C ASN A 28 14.70 22.46 23.70
N LYS A 29 14.94 21.87 22.54
CA LYS A 29 15.23 22.53 21.26
C LYS A 29 14.52 21.83 20.12
N ASP A 30 14.39 22.51 18.99
CA ASP A 30 13.84 21.97 17.78
C ASP A 30 14.77 20.90 17.20
N ILE A 31 14.19 19.81 16.72
CA ILE A 31 14.91 18.72 16.06
C ILE A 31 14.48 18.65 14.61
N THR A 32 15.40 18.85 13.69
CA THR A 32 15.15 18.64 12.26
C THR A 32 15.20 17.14 11.94
N VAL A 33 14.22 16.67 11.22
CA VAL A 33 14.13 15.29 10.72
C VAL A 33 14.08 15.32 9.20
N THR A 34 14.88 14.46 8.58
CA THR A 34 14.92 14.29 7.13
C THR A 34 14.57 12.85 6.79
N PHE A 35 13.51 12.67 6.00
CA PHE A 35 13.11 11.41 5.39
C PHE A 35 13.72 11.30 3.99
N LYS A 36 14.13 10.10 3.62
CA LYS A 36 14.70 9.81 2.31
C LYS A 36 14.25 8.44 1.80
N VAL A 37 13.86 8.38 0.53
CA VAL A 37 13.66 7.10 -0.16
C VAL A 37 15.00 6.37 -0.21
N ASP A 38 15.04 5.13 0.25
CA ASP A 38 16.30 4.41 0.54
C ASP A 38 16.22 2.96 0.07
N GLU A 39 16.84 2.69 -1.07
CA GLU A 39 16.91 1.36 -1.65
C GLU A 39 17.76 0.40 -0.79
N SER A 40 18.78 0.91 -0.09
CA SER A 40 19.61 0.07 0.77
C SER A 40 18.82 -0.45 1.97
N ALA A 41 17.92 0.36 2.51
CA ALA A 41 16.99 -0.06 3.55
C ALA A 41 16.00 -1.12 3.06
N LEU A 42 15.56 -1.07 1.79
CA LEU A 42 14.75 -2.12 1.18
C LEU A 42 15.53 -3.43 1.04
N ASN A 43 16.78 -3.35 0.58
CA ASN A 43 17.63 -4.53 0.45
C ASN A 43 17.85 -5.23 1.80
N THR A 44 18.11 -4.45 2.84
CA THR A 44 18.23 -4.94 4.22
C THR A 44 16.93 -5.58 4.69
N TYR A 45 15.78 -4.93 4.43
CA TYR A 45 14.47 -5.47 4.76
C TYR A 45 14.22 -6.81 4.07
N ASN A 46 14.47 -6.90 2.76
CA ASN A 46 14.29 -8.13 1.98
C ASN A 46 15.16 -9.27 2.54
N GLN A 47 16.42 -8.98 2.84
CA GLN A 47 17.34 -9.98 3.40
C GLN A 47 16.87 -10.51 4.77
N VAL A 48 16.48 -9.61 5.68
CA VAL A 48 16.06 -9.97 7.04
C VAL A 48 14.74 -10.77 7.05
N ASN A 49 13.83 -10.46 6.11
CA ASN A 49 12.50 -11.07 6.07
C ASN A 49 12.37 -12.21 5.05
N GLY A 50 13.44 -12.55 4.32
CA GLY A 50 13.39 -13.58 3.27
C GLY A 50 12.44 -13.22 2.13
N THR A 51 12.28 -11.92 1.85
CA THR A 51 11.46 -11.39 0.78
C THR A 51 12.31 -10.90 -0.39
N ASN A 52 11.71 -10.66 -1.55
CA ASN A 52 12.40 -10.14 -2.73
C ASN A 52 11.51 -9.11 -3.46
N TYR A 53 11.03 -8.09 -2.71
CA TYR A 53 10.25 -7.03 -3.32
C TYR A 53 11.16 -6.13 -4.15
N PRO A 54 10.85 -5.90 -5.45
CA PRO A 54 11.56 -4.89 -6.23
C PRO A 54 11.20 -3.48 -5.71
N MET A 55 12.16 -2.55 -5.83
CA MET A 55 11.90 -1.14 -5.54
C MET A 55 10.92 -0.56 -6.54
N TYR A 56 9.95 0.24 -6.06
CA TYR A 56 9.08 1.00 -6.95
C TYR A 56 9.91 2.04 -7.73
N PRO A 57 9.56 2.36 -9.00
CA PRO A 57 10.33 3.34 -9.79
C PRO A 57 10.53 4.65 -9.02
N THR A 58 11.77 5.02 -8.77
CA THR A 58 12.11 6.16 -7.88
C THR A 58 11.76 7.51 -8.49
N ASP A 59 11.71 7.62 -9.83
CA ASP A 59 11.24 8.80 -10.56
C ASP A 59 9.73 9.05 -10.40
N LYS A 60 9.00 8.12 -9.80
CA LYS A 60 7.57 8.19 -9.48
C LYS A 60 7.29 8.47 -8.00
N LEU A 61 8.32 8.75 -7.22
CA LEU A 61 8.22 9.00 -5.79
C LEU A 61 8.63 10.42 -5.48
N SER A 62 7.84 11.12 -4.66
CA SER A 62 8.22 12.41 -4.11
C SER A 62 7.83 12.54 -2.64
N LEU A 63 8.62 13.26 -1.89
CA LEU A 63 8.37 13.57 -0.48
C LEU A 63 8.01 15.05 -0.34
N GLU A 64 6.94 15.32 0.37
CA GLU A 64 6.57 16.69 0.74
C GLU A 64 7.73 17.40 1.45
N ASN A 65 7.95 18.69 1.12
CA ASN A 65 9.05 19.51 1.64
C ASN A 65 10.43 18.81 1.55
N GLU A 66 10.70 18.10 0.45
CA GLU A 66 11.96 17.35 0.27
C GLU A 66 12.24 16.33 1.39
N GLY A 67 11.19 15.88 2.09
CA GLY A 67 11.29 14.97 3.23
C GLY A 67 11.66 15.63 4.55
N ILE A 68 11.73 16.97 4.63
CA ILE A 68 12.16 17.69 5.83
C ILE A 68 10.97 18.08 6.69
N THR A 69 11.08 17.81 7.98
CA THR A 69 10.10 18.22 9.00
C THR A 69 10.82 18.57 10.31
N THR A 70 10.09 19.12 11.28
CA THR A 70 10.63 19.53 12.57
C THR A 70 9.80 18.95 13.71
N ILE A 71 10.47 18.52 14.77
CA ILE A 71 9.88 18.28 16.08
C ILE A 71 10.13 19.52 16.92
N PRO A 72 9.12 20.33 17.26
CA PRO A 72 9.32 21.52 18.06
C PRO A 72 9.81 21.22 19.48
N ALA A 73 10.55 22.15 20.06
CA ALA A 73 10.97 22.08 21.45
C ALA A 73 9.79 21.74 22.39
N GLY A 74 9.99 20.85 23.32
CA GLY A 74 8.95 20.37 24.22
C GLY A 74 7.96 19.37 23.62
N LYS A 75 8.06 19.06 22.33
CA LYS A 75 7.24 18.02 21.66
C LYS A 75 8.06 16.76 21.45
N ARG A 76 7.35 15.66 21.17
CA ARG A 76 7.97 14.35 20.92
C ARG A 76 7.78 13.90 19.47
N LYS A 77 6.82 14.48 18.76
CA LYS A 77 6.40 14.03 17.43
C LYS A 77 6.51 15.16 16.40
N SER A 78 7.02 14.83 15.21
CA SER A 78 7.04 15.75 14.08
C SER A 78 5.66 15.93 13.45
N SER A 79 5.51 16.95 12.62
CA SER A 79 4.45 16.99 11.62
C SER A 79 4.60 15.80 10.66
N SER A 80 3.51 15.39 10.04
CA SER A 80 3.52 14.38 9.00
C SER A 80 4.19 14.92 7.74
N VAL A 81 4.95 14.08 7.06
CA VAL A 81 5.45 14.30 5.70
C VAL A 81 4.73 13.32 4.79
N GLU A 82 4.16 13.81 3.71
CA GLU A 82 3.51 12.98 2.71
C GLU A 82 4.53 12.38 1.75
N LEU A 83 4.39 11.08 1.47
CA LEU A 83 5.02 10.38 0.37
C LEU A 83 3.98 10.25 -0.75
N ASP A 84 4.17 10.98 -1.84
CA ASP A 84 3.38 10.84 -3.05
C ASP A 84 3.96 9.74 -3.95
N ILE A 85 3.10 8.85 -4.43
CA ILE A 85 3.45 7.73 -5.28
C ILE A 85 2.65 7.85 -6.56
N GLN A 86 3.30 8.32 -7.63
CA GLN A 86 2.69 8.47 -8.94
C GLN A 86 2.46 7.11 -9.62
N PRO A 87 1.50 7.01 -10.54
CA PRO A 87 1.30 5.82 -11.35
C PRO A 87 2.57 5.38 -12.08
N GLY A 88 2.86 4.08 -12.04
CA GLY A 88 4.04 3.50 -12.66
C GLY A 88 4.18 2.02 -12.32
N GLY A 89 5.28 1.43 -12.78
CA GLY A 89 5.56 0.02 -12.57
C GLY A 89 4.65 -0.91 -13.40
N THR A 90 4.83 -2.20 -13.21
CA THR A 90 4.06 -3.24 -13.90
C THR A 90 2.81 -3.60 -13.10
N ILE A 91 1.65 -3.57 -13.76
CA ILE A 91 0.36 -3.96 -13.15
C ILE A 91 0.46 -5.36 -12.54
N GLY A 92 -0.03 -5.49 -11.32
CA GLY A 92 -0.06 -6.75 -10.56
C GLY A 92 1.25 -7.11 -9.87
N THR A 93 2.37 -6.43 -10.19
CA THR A 93 3.63 -6.63 -9.47
C THR A 93 3.58 -5.94 -8.11
N ARG A 94 3.98 -6.66 -7.08
CA ARG A 94 4.10 -6.08 -5.73
C ARG A 94 5.49 -5.52 -5.54
N TYR A 95 5.57 -4.21 -5.52
CA TYR A 95 6.77 -3.44 -5.21
C TYR A 95 6.85 -3.08 -3.74
N ALA A 96 8.00 -2.59 -3.29
CA ALA A 96 8.12 -1.91 -2.01
C ALA A 96 8.79 -0.55 -2.17
N VAL A 97 8.44 0.38 -1.28
CA VAL A 97 9.13 1.66 -1.08
C VAL A 97 9.65 1.68 0.35
N ALA A 98 10.96 1.79 0.52
CA ALA A 98 11.57 1.99 1.82
C ALA A 98 11.93 3.47 1.99
N VAL A 99 11.64 4.01 3.16
CA VAL A 99 12.00 5.38 3.54
C VAL A 99 12.75 5.33 4.86
N SER A 100 13.99 5.78 4.87
CA SER A 100 14.78 5.98 6.07
C SER A 100 14.60 7.38 6.65
N ALA A 101 14.94 7.56 7.92
CA ALA A 101 14.85 8.84 8.59
C ALA A 101 16.16 9.13 9.36
N THR A 102 16.60 10.38 9.29
CA THR A 102 17.70 10.90 10.12
C THR A 102 17.21 12.10 10.92
N ALA A 103 17.75 12.28 12.11
CA ALA A 103 17.44 13.42 12.95
C ALA A 103 18.70 14.19 13.31
N SER A 104 18.56 15.52 13.51
CA SER A 104 19.66 16.37 13.97
C SER A 104 20.13 16.01 15.38
N ASP A 105 21.23 16.62 15.80
CA ASP A 105 21.77 16.53 17.18
C ASP A 105 22.21 15.14 17.63
N GLY A 106 22.63 14.28 16.69
CA GLY A 106 23.10 12.94 17.00
C GLY A 106 22.03 12.00 17.57
N ILE A 107 20.75 12.30 17.30
CA ILE A 107 19.67 11.41 17.69
C ILE A 107 19.68 10.20 16.75
N GLU A 108 19.92 9.04 17.34
CA GLU A 108 19.91 7.76 16.62
C GLU A 108 18.50 7.19 16.52
N THR A 109 18.18 6.61 15.36
CA THR A 109 16.98 5.82 15.20
C THR A 109 17.12 4.47 15.91
N SER A 110 16.05 3.97 16.51
CA SER A 110 16.05 2.62 17.07
C SER A 110 16.26 1.59 15.97
N SER A 111 17.14 0.61 16.19
CA SER A 111 17.43 -0.49 15.26
C SER A 111 16.19 -1.26 14.77
N ASN A 112 15.10 -1.21 15.54
CA ASN A 112 13.82 -1.81 15.15
C ASN A 112 12.93 -0.89 14.29
N ASN A 113 13.31 0.38 14.11
CA ASN A 113 12.51 1.41 13.44
C ASN A 113 13.33 2.29 12.48
N GLU A 114 14.33 1.72 11.83
CA GLU A 114 15.24 2.45 10.94
C GLU A 114 14.58 2.89 9.64
N SER A 115 13.51 2.23 9.23
CA SER A 115 12.82 2.55 7.96
C SER A 115 11.33 2.26 8.01
N TYR A 116 10.56 3.00 7.21
CA TYR A 116 9.18 2.70 6.86
C TYR A 116 9.17 1.87 5.59
N ILE A 117 8.33 0.85 5.52
CA ILE A 117 8.15 0.02 4.32
C ILE A 117 6.69 0.10 3.88
N TYR A 118 6.48 0.57 2.67
CA TYR A 118 5.19 0.56 1.98
C TYR A 118 5.21 -0.51 0.89
N LEU A 119 4.21 -1.38 0.86
CA LEU A 119 4.01 -2.30 -0.25
C LEU A 119 3.10 -1.63 -1.28
N VAL A 120 3.60 -1.46 -2.49
CA VAL A 120 2.91 -0.75 -3.58
C VAL A 120 2.55 -1.74 -4.67
N THR A 121 1.27 -1.78 -5.03
CA THR A 121 0.80 -2.65 -6.12
C THR A 121 0.05 -1.81 -7.16
N PRO A 122 0.64 -1.59 -8.35
CA PRO A 122 -0.07 -1.02 -9.49
C PRO A 122 -1.22 -1.91 -9.92
N GLN A 123 -2.39 -1.33 -10.11
CA GLN A 123 -3.59 -2.00 -10.56
C GLN A 123 -4.10 -1.37 -11.85
N ALA A 124 -4.78 -2.15 -12.66
CA ALA A 124 -5.48 -1.61 -13.82
C ALA A 124 -6.55 -0.61 -13.38
N THR A 125 -6.83 0.38 -14.22
CA THR A 125 -7.99 1.24 -14.01
C THR A 125 -9.24 0.39 -14.00
N LEU A 126 -9.94 0.38 -12.87
CA LEU A 126 -11.22 -0.30 -12.81
C LEU A 126 -12.24 0.48 -13.64
N PRO A 127 -13.06 -0.20 -14.46
CA PRO A 127 -14.13 0.46 -15.18
C PRO A 127 -15.05 1.18 -14.19
N ASN A 128 -15.52 2.37 -14.55
CA ASN A 128 -16.55 3.04 -13.76
C ASN A 128 -17.84 2.23 -13.79
N THR A 129 -18.19 1.61 -12.67
CA THR A 129 -19.37 0.75 -12.53
C THR A 129 -20.60 1.49 -12.01
N GLU A 130 -20.53 2.80 -11.77
CA GLU A 130 -21.67 3.55 -11.26
C GLU A 130 -22.83 3.59 -12.26
N LYS A 131 -23.99 3.12 -11.83
CA LYS A 131 -25.25 3.04 -12.59
C LYS A 131 -26.36 3.90 -12.00
N GLY A 132 -26.03 4.92 -11.21
CA GLY A 132 -27.04 5.72 -10.54
C GLY A 132 -27.79 4.93 -9.44
N ARG A 133 -29.13 4.94 -9.50
CA ARG A 133 -29.97 4.32 -8.45
C ARG A 133 -30.14 2.81 -8.56
N VAL A 134 -30.14 2.27 -9.78
CA VAL A 134 -30.35 0.83 -10.00
C VAL A 134 -29.04 0.10 -9.88
N LYS A 135 -28.99 -0.89 -8.99
CA LYS A 135 -27.87 -1.82 -8.84
C LYS A 135 -28.29 -3.22 -9.28
N THR A 136 -27.42 -3.89 -10.02
CA THR A 136 -27.64 -5.28 -10.44
C THR A 136 -26.74 -6.20 -9.62
N ILE A 137 -27.33 -7.26 -9.10
CA ILE A 137 -26.64 -8.24 -8.25
C ILE A 137 -26.71 -9.60 -8.94
N CYS A 138 -25.57 -10.26 -9.03
CA CYS A 138 -25.46 -11.63 -9.50
C CYS A 138 -25.12 -12.55 -8.32
N TYR A 139 -25.71 -13.74 -8.28
CA TYR A 139 -25.35 -14.82 -7.37
C TYR A 139 -24.72 -15.92 -8.20
N ILE A 140 -23.49 -16.31 -7.84
CA ILE A 140 -22.72 -17.33 -8.57
C ILE A 140 -22.39 -18.47 -7.64
N GLU A 141 -22.73 -19.69 -8.06
CA GLU A 141 -22.30 -20.93 -7.43
C GLU A 141 -20.96 -21.36 -8.05
N VAL A 142 -19.89 -21.33 -7.24
CA VAL A 142 -18.52 -21.52 -7.73
C VAL A 142 -18.16 -22.95 -8.12
N ASN A 143 -19.02 -23.93 -7.80
CA ASN A 143 -18.77 -25.33 -8.18
C ASN A 143 -18.84 -25.58 -9.69
N ASN A 144 -19.61 -24.78 -10.41
CA ASN A 144 -19.90 -24.98 -11.82
C ASN A 144 -19.57 -23.77 -12.70
N GLU A 145 -19.31 -22.61 -12.10
CA GLU A 145 -19.16 -21.36 -12.82
C GLU A 145 -17.86 -20.63 -12.47
N ASN A 146 -17.22 -20.06 -13.49
CA ASN A 146 -16.11 -19.16 -13.27
C ASN A 146 -16.63 -17.77 -12.89
N ILE A 147 -16.32 -17.32 -11.68
CA ILE A 147 -16.74 -16.01 -11.15
C ILE A 147 -16.27 -14.83 -12.01
N LEU A 148 -15.16 -14.98 -12.75
CA LEU A 148 -14.64 -13.94 -13.62
C LEU A 148 -15.56 -13.66 -14.81
N ASN A 149 -16.37 -14.63 -15.23
CA ASN A 149 -17.32 -14.46 -16.32
C ASN A 149 -18.34 -13.33 -16.03
N ALA A 150 -18.67 -13.08 -14.75
CA ALA A 150 -19.56 -11.98 -14.40
C ALA A 150 -18.99 -10.60 -14.79
N GLY A 151 -17.68 -10.45 -14.84
CA GLY A 151 -17.01 -9.23 -15.27
C GLY A 151 -17.00 -9.00 -16.78
N GLU A 152 -17.26 -10.05 -17.58
CA GLU A 152 -17.30 -9.98 -19.05
C GLU A 152 -18.61 -9.42 -19.59
N TYR A 153 -19.70 -9.49 -18.80
CA TYR A 153 -20.99 -8.95 -19.21
C TYR A 153 -20.99 -7.43 -19.09
N THR A 154 -21.10 -6.76 -20.24
CA THR A 154 -21.15 -5.29 -20.31
C THR A 154 -22.46 -4.83 -20.94
N MET A 155 -22.89 -3.63 -20.56
CA MET A 155 -24.04 -2.98 -21.19
C MET A 155 -23.67 -2.49 -22.60
N GLU A 156 -24.51 -2.76 -23.58
CA GLU A 156 -24.27 -2.50 -24.99
C GLU A 156 -23.89 -1.03 -25.26
N ASN A 157 -24.65 -0.09 -24.72
CA ASN A 157 -24.48 1.34 -25.00
C ASN A 157 -23.39 2.00 -24.17
N SER A 158 -23.34 1.75 -22.86
CA SER A 158 -22.42 2.42 -21.94
C SER A 158 -21.07 1.71 -21.80
N LYS A 159 -20.99 0.45 -22.26
CA LYS A 159 -19.84 -0.45 -22.06
C LYS A 159 -19.44 -0.67 -20.58
N LYS A 160 -20.30 -0.26 -19.66
CA LYS A 160 -20.11 -0.51 -18.22
C LYS A 160 -20.44 -1.96 -17.88
N PRO A 161 -19.82 -2.54 -16.84
CA PRO A 161 -20.19 -3.85 -16.35
C PRO A 161 -21.70 -3.95 -16.07
N PHE A 162 -22.29 -5.08 -16.42
CA PHE A 162 -23.72 -5.31 -16.19
C PHE A 162 -24.02 -5.55 -14.72
N PHE A 163 -23.16 -6.27 -14.02
CA PHE A 163 -23.31 -6.55 -12.59
C PHE A 163 -22.51 -5.55 -11.76
N ASP A 164 -23.13 -4.97 -10.73
CA ASP A 164 -22.48 -4.09 -9.75
C ASP A 164 -21.92 -4.88 -8.56
N ILE A 165 -22.60 -5.98 -8.21
CA ILE A 165 -22.25 -6.83 -7.06
C ILE A 165 -22.33 -8.28 -7.51
N VAL A 166 -21.29 -9.04 -7.20
CA VAL A 166 -21.28 -10.48 -7.39
C VAL A 166 -21.22 -11.14 -6.02
N ASN A 167 -22.27 -11.87 -5.66
CA ASN A 167 -22.30 -12.71 -4.48
C ASN A 167 -21.87 -14.12 -4.86
N VAL A 168 -20.76 -14.55 -4.29
CA VAL A 168 -20.22 -15.89 -4.45
C VAL A 168 -20.75 -16.76 -3.31
N PHE A 169 -21.38 -17.87 -3.60
CA PHE A 169 -21.90 -18.79 -2.60
C PHE A 169 -21.47 -20.24 -2.87
N ALA A 170 -21.69 -21.08 -1.88
CA ALA A 170 -21.22 -22.46 -1.81
C ALA A 170 -19.69 -22.62 -1.71
N ALA A 171 -18.98 -21.60 -1.21
CA ALA A 171 -17.59 -21.74 -0.83
C ALA A 171 -17.48 -22.15 0.65
N ASN A 172 -16.58 -23.07 0.96
CA ASN A 172 -16.30 -23.53 2.32
C ASN A 172 -14.91 -23.09 2.75
N ILE A 173 -14.75 -22.78 4.02
CA ILE A 173 -13.42 -22.61 4.61
C ILE A 173 -12.96 -23.99 5.08
N ARG A 174 -11.84 -24.46 4.53
CA ARG A 174 -11.20 -25.72 4.91
C ARG A 174 -9.78 -25.45 5.39
N LEU A 175 -9.19 -26.43 6.07
CA LEU A 175 -7.78 -26.42 6.43
C LEU A 175 -7.01 -27.27 5.41
N ASN A 176 -5.85 -26.76 4.98
CA ASN A 176 -4.91 -27.53 4.18
C ASN A 176 -4.12 -28.52 5.07
N GLU A 177 -3.21 -29.29 4.48
CA GLU A 177 -2.40 -30.28 5.21
C GLU A 177 -1.50 -29.65 6.30
N GLU A 178 -1.20 -28.35 6.17
CA GLU A 178 -0.43 -27.58 7.16
C GLU A 178 -1.31 -26.94 8.24
N GLY A 179 -2.62 -27.17 8.23
CA GLY A 179 -3.57 -26.60 9.17
C GLY A 179 -3.91 -25.12 8.89
N LYS A 180 -3.60 -24.60 7.69
CA LYS A 180 -3.92 -23.21 7.31
C LYS A 180 -5.30 -23.14 6.64
N PRO A 181 -6.14 -22.16 6.99
CA PRO A 181 -7.45 -21.98 6.37
C PRO A 181 -7.31 -21.54 4.91
N TYR A 182 -8.12 -22.11 4.04
CA TYR A 182 -8.28 -21.67 2.65
C TYR A 182 -9.75 -21.78 2.22
N VAL A 183 -10.12 -21.00 1.19
CA VAL A 183 -11.45 -21.08 0.57
C VAL A 183 -11.45 -22.24 -0.42
N HIS A 184 -12.35 -23.19 -0.23
CA HIS A 184 -12.57 -24.33 -1.11
C HIS A 184 -13.87 -24.10 -1.88
N CYS A 185 -13.76 -24.03 -3.19
CA CYS A 185 -14.86 -23.95 -4.13
C CYS A 185 -15.04 -25.27 -4.84
#